data_c313d5699a24f457a932ef855645111d
#
_entry.id   c313d5699a24f457a932ef855645111d
#
_cell.length_a   1.000
_cell.length_b   1.000
_cell.length_c   1.000
_cell.angle_alpha   90.00
_cell.angle_beta   90.00
_cell.angle_gamma   90.00
#
_symmetry.space_group_name_H-M   'P 1'
#
loop_
_entity.id
_entity.type
_entity.pdbx_description
1 polymer ?
#
loop_
_entity_poly.entity_id
_entity_poly.type
_entity_poly.pdbx_seq_one_letter_code
_entity_poly.pdbx_strand_id
1 'polypeptide(L)'
;MAQNDASRRLAPAGEPDWLTLGQAAKYLGVAQSTIRKWSDQGRVPAFYTPGGHRRYRRADLDRFLERSGPGGPPADSPVVLIVDDDPRLREYVRVNLEMEGYAVREAGNAEEGLNVLEEASPDLVLLDVMMPGVDGWEMLRRVQERHGVGAIPVIMFSGKIEEEAADEAASRGAQGFVGKPFSPQQLIDQTKQLLPN
;
A
#
# COMPACT_ATOMS: atom_id res chain seq x y z
N MET A 1 -34.04 -26.20 -6.04
CA MET A 1 -34.39 -25.22 -5.00
C MET A 1 -33.48 -25.45 -3.80
N ALA A 2 -32.43 -24.68 -3.67
CA ALA A 2 -31.62 -24.63 -2.44
C ALA A 2 -31.22 -23.17 -2.29
N GLN A 3 -31.80 -22.54 -1.27
CA GLN A 3 -31.58 -21.16 -0.92
C GLN A 3 -30.18 -21.02 -0.30
N ASN A 4 -29.38 -20.15 -0.89
CA ASN A 4 -28.08 -19.76 -0.37
C ASN A 4 -28.32 -18.70 0.71
N ASP A 5 -28.41 -19.14 1.96
CA ASP A 5 -28.52 -18.28 3.13
C ASP A 5 -27.09 -17.83 3.51
N ALA A 6 -26.65 -16.75 2.90
CA ALA A 6 -25.44 -16.05 3.31
C ALA A 6 -25.69 -15.41 4.66
N SER A 7 -25.31 -16.11 5.70
CA SER A 7 -25.43 -15.73 7.11
C SER A 7 -24.87 -14.33 7.36
N ARG A 8 -25.76 -13.37 7.34
CA ARG A 8 -25.58 -12.05 7.92
C ARG A 8 -25.26 -12.27 9.41
N ARG A 9 -23.99 -12.17 9.77
CA ARG A 9 -23.60 -12.11 11.17
C ARG A 9 -24.13 -10.80 11.76
N LEU A 10 -25.34 -10.85 12.27
CA LEU A 10 -25.88 -9.83 13.16
C LEU A 10 -24.96 -9.75 14.38
N ALA A 11 -24.37 -8.57 14.60
CA ALA A 11 -23.62 -8.30 15.82
C ALA A 11 -24.49 -8.58 17.04
N PRO A 12 -23.94 -9.14 18.13
CA PRO A 12 -24.70 -9.37 19.34
C PRO A 12 -25.26 -8.04 19.87
N ALA A 13 -26.54 -8.04 20.18
CA ALA A 13 -27.24 -6.90 20.76
C ALA A 13 -26.56 -6.50 22.09
N GLY A 14 -25.92 -5.34 22.12
CA GLY A 14 -25.31 -4.79 23.35
C GLY A 14 -23.97 -4.11 23.21
N GLU A 15 -23.29 -4.17 22.07
CA GLU A 15 -22.03 -3.45 21.89
C GLU A 15 -22.27 -2.00 21.43
N PRO A 16 -21.58 -1.01 22.04
CA PRO A 16 -21.80 0.39 21.71
C PRO A 16 -21.44 0.69 20.25
N ASP A 17 -22.33 1.36 19.54
CA ASP A 17 -22.16 1.80 18.15
C ASP A 17 -20.99 2.79 18.00
N TRP A 18 -20.59 3.41 19.12
CA TRP A 18 -19.51 4.38 19.23
C TRP A 18 -18.40 3.90 20.14
N LEU A 19 -17.21 3.82 19.62
CA LEU A 19 -16.00 3.38 20.31
C LEU A 19 -15.10 4.57 20.67
N THR A 20 -14.49 4.49 21.84
CA THR A 20 -13.38 5.38 22.23
C THR A 20 -12.14 5.06 21.42
N LEU A 21 -11.13 5.92 21.45
CA LEU A 21 -9.83 5.68 20.81
C LEU A 21 -9.22 4.32 21.23
N GLY A 22 -9.24 4.02 22.53
CA GLY A 22 -8.69 2.74 23.04
C GLY A 22 -9.50 1.52 22.60
N GLN A 23 -10.83 1.63 22.58
CA GLN A 23 -11.71 0.54 22.11
C GLN A 23 -11.55 0.32 20.60
N ALA A 24 -11.47 1.40 19.80
CA ALA A 24 -11.26 1.31 18.38
C ALA A 24 -9.88 0.72 18.03
N ALA A 25 -8.84 1.09 18.76
CA ALA A 25 -7.50 0.52 18.60
C ALA A 25 -7.49 -0.99 18.90
N LYS A 26 -8.16 -1.39 20.00
CA LYS A 26 -8.32 -2.82 20.33
C LYS A 26 -9.16 -3.56 19.28
N TYR A 27 -10.20 -2.91 18.75
CA TYR A 27 -11.08 -3.49 17.74
C TYR A 27 -10.34 -3.79 16.42
N LEU A 28 -9.46 -2.87 15.99
CA LEU A 28 -8.63 -3.02 14.81
C LEU A 28 -7.33 -3.81 15.05
N GLY A 29 -7.01 -4.17 16.30
CA GLY A 29 -5.77 -4.89 16.63
C GLY A 29 -4.51 -4.04 16.51
N VAL A 30 -4.60 -2.70 16.63
CA VAL A 30 -3.47 -1.77 16.44
C VAL A 30 -3.23 -0.90 17.67
N ALA A 31 -2.08 -0.19 17.70
CA ALA A 31 -1.79 0.79 18.74
C ALA A 31 -2.70 2.03 18.64
N GLN A 32 -2.97 2.70 19.78
CA GLN A 32 -3.77 3.94 19.80
C GLN A 32 -3.14 5.07 18.99
N SER A 33 -1.81 5.12 18.92
CA SER A 33 -1.06 6.06 18.09
C SER A 33 -1.34 5.85 16.59
N THR A 34 -1.48 4.59 16.18
CA THR A 34 -1.76 4.22 14.79
C THR A 34 -3.15 4.70 14.36
N ILE A 35 -4.20 4.36 15.11
CA ILE A 35 -5.55 4.80 14.75
C ILE A 35 -5.72 6.32 14.88
N ARG A 36 -4.99 6.96 15.79
CA ARG A 36 -4.96 8.42 15.88
C ARG A 36 -4.38 9.02 14.58
N LYS A 37 -3.23 8.51 14.13
CA LYS A 37 -2.60 8.91 12.87
C LYS A 37 -3.53 8.70 11.69
N TRP A 38 -4.20 7.56 11.60
CA TRP A 38 -5.15 7.26 10.53
C TRP A 38 -6.35 8.21 10.50
N SER A 39 -6.87 8.59 11.67
CA SER A 39 -7.97 9.56 11.74
C SER A 39 -7.51 10.99 11.47
N ASP A 40 -6.27 11.36 11.82
CA ASP A 40 -5.68 12.66 11.44
C ASP A 40 -5.49 12.78 9.92
N GLN A 41 -5.23 11.65 9.25
CA GLN A 41 -5.11 11.53 7.80
C GLN A 41 -6.47 11.37 7.09
N GLY A 42 -7.60 11.35 7.83
CA GLY A 42 -8.93 11.17 7.25
C GLY A 42 -9.27 9.73 6.80
N ARG A 43 -8.38 8.77 7.04
CA ARG A 43 -8.51 7.36 6.60
C ARG A 43 -9.54 6.58 7.41
N VAL A 44 -9.62 6.88 8.70
CA VAL A 44 -10.66 6.38 9.61
C VAL A 44 -11.45 7.58 10.12
N PRO A 45 -12.75 7.69 9.79
CA PRO A 45 -13.58 8.80 10.26
C PRO A 45 -13.60 8.87 11.78
N ALA A 46 -13.27 10.01 12.33
CA ALA A 46 -13.34 10.28 13.76
C ALA A 46 -14.29 11.44 14.04
N PHE A 47 -15.15 11.25 15.02
CA PHE A 47 -16.03 12.28 15.55
C PHE A 47 -15.48 12.79 16.88
N TYR A 48 -15.73 14.04 17.19
CA TYR A 48 -15.24 14.65 18.42
C TYR A 48 -16.41 14.99 19.34
N THR A 49 -16.30 14.57 20.59
CA THR A 49 -17.23 15.03 21.62
C THR A 49 -16.98 16.51 21.94
N PRO A 50 -17.90 17.24 22.57
CA PRO A 50 -17.68 18.61 23.03
C PRO A 50 -16.44 18.79 23.92
N GLY A 51 -16.00 17.74 24.62
CA GLY A 51 -14.76 17.67 25.39
C GLY A 51 -13.51 17.30 24.59
N GLY A 52 -13.56 17.28 23.24
CA GLY A 52 -12.42 17.02 22.36
C GLY A 52 -11.99 15.53 22.27
N HIS A 53 -12.77 14.62 22.85
CA HIS A 53 -12.44 13.20 22.77
C HIS A 53 -12.92 12.56 21.47
N ARG A 54 -12.05 11.80 20.80
CA ARG A 54 -12.37 11.07 19.58
C ARG A 54 -13.34 9.93 19.86
N ARG A 55 -14.30 9.76 18.93
CA ARG A 55 -15.23 8.66 18.87
C ARG A 55 -15.22 8.09 17.45
N TYR A 56 -15.30 6.78 17.35
CA TYR A 56 -15.28 6.02 16.13
C TYR A 56 -16.57 5.22 16.02
N ARG A 57 -17.22 5.29 14.87
CA ARG A 57 -18.39 4.48 14.61
C ARG A 57 -17.95 3.06 14.24
N ARG A 58 -18.55 2.04 14.85
CA ARG A 58 -18.20 0.65 14.53
C ARG A 58 -18.32 0.36 13.04
N ALA A 59 -19.43 0.76 12.40
CA ALA A 59 -19.64 0.59 10.97
C ALA A 59 -18.56 1.23 10.08
N ASP A 60 -17.88 2.29 10.53
CA ASP A 60 -16.76 2.89 9.82
C ASP A 60 -15.49 2.07 9.97
N LEU A 61 -15.29 1.46 11.15
CA LEU A 61 -14.19 0.53 11.39
C LEU A 61 -14.40 -0.79 10.64
N ASP A 62 -15.63 -1.29 10.55
CA ASP A 62 -15.96 -2.49 9.75
C ASP A 62 -15.66 -2.26 8.28
N ARG A 63 -16.10 -1.12 7.72
CA ARG A 63 -15.78 -0.74 6.34
C ARG A 63 -14.27 -0.55 6.12
N PHE A 64 -13.57 -0.05 7.13
CA PHE A 64 -12.12 0.04 7.07
C PHE A 64 -11.48 -1.35 7.06
N LEU A 65 -11.94 -2.29 7.91
CA LEU A 65 -11.48 -3.68 7.91
C LEU A 65 -11.84 -4.42 6.62
N GLU A 66 -13.01 -4.17 6.02
CA GLU A 66 -13.40 -4.75 4.73
C GLU A 66 -12.48 -4.32 3.60
N ARG A 67 -11.98 -3.08 3.64
CA ARG A 67 -11.00 -2.55 2.67
C ARG A 67 -9.56 -2.97 2.99
N SER A 68 -9.25 -3.24 4.26
CA SER A 68 -7.89 -3.51 4.76
C SER A 68 -7.77 -4.89 5.42
N GLY A 69 -8.81 -5.72 5.35
CA GLY A 69 -8.93 -6.98 6.10
C GLY A 69 -8.21 -8.17 5.43
N PRO A 70 -8.22 -9.35 6.07
CA PRO A 70 -7.52 -10.55 5.61
C PRO A 70 -8.07 -11.13 4.29
N GLY A 71 -9.06 -10.50 3.68
CA GLY A 71 -9.55 -10.82 2.33
C GLY A 71 -8.74 -10.15 1.21
N GLY A 72 -7.82 -9.26 1.55
CA GLY A 72 -7.08 -8.46 0.56
C GLY A 72 -7.95 -7.44 -0.18
N PRO A 73 -7.34 -6.62 -1.03
CA PRO A 73 -8.07 -5.70 -1.90
C PRO A 73 -8.99 -6.48 -2.87
N PRO A 74 -10.06 -5.85 -3.39
CA PRO A 74 -10.95 -6.45 -4.39
C PRO A 74 -10.18 -7.12 -5.53
N ALA A 75 -10.76 -8.15 -6.14
CA ALA A 75 -10.10 -8.91 -7.22
C ALA A 75 -9.68 -8.05 -8.42
N ASP A 76 -10.35 -6.91 -8.61
CA ASP A 76 -10.07 -5.95 -9.68
C ASP A 76 -9.16 -4.78 -9.25
N SER A 77 -8.58 -4.84 -8.04
CA SER A 77 -7.65 -3.79 -7.56
C SER A 77 -6.36 -3.80 -8.36
N PRO A 78 -5.84 -2.62 -8.74
CA PRO A 78 -4.53 -2.54 -9.39
C PRO A 78 -3.44 -3.16 -8.52
N VAL A 79 -2.58 -3.95 -9.14
CA VAL A 79 -1.51 -4.70 -8.47
C VAL A 79 -0.21 -3.90 -8.50
N VAL A 80 0.35 -3.63 -7.34
CA VAL A 80 1.65 -2.98 -7.18
C VAL A 80 2.67 -4.00 -6.71
N LEU A 81 3.75 -4.18 -7.45
CA LEU A 81 4.90 -4.97 -7.02
C LEU A 81 5.91 -4.07 -6.31
N ILE A 82 6.31 -4.46 -5.10
CA ILE A 82 7.39 -3.81 -4.33
C ILE A 82 8.61 -4.70 -4.37
N VAL A 83 9.74 -4.15 -4.80
CA VAL A 83 11.04 -4.84 -4.83
C VAL A 83 12.05 -4.03 -4.02
N ASP A 84 12.43 -4.55 -2.87
CA ASP A 84 13.37 -3.94 -1.92
C ASP A 84 13.94 -5.03 -1.02
N ASP A 85 15.19 -4.95 -0.62
CA ASP A 85 15.82 -5.95 0.24
C ASP A 85 15.47 -5.78 1.73
N ASP A 86 15.00 -4.59 2.15
CA ASP A 86 14.55 -4.35 3.53
C ASP A 86 13.10 -4.81 3.75
N PRO A 87 12.86 -5.92 4.48
CA PRO A 87 11.51 -6.42 4.73
C PRO A 87 10.64 -5.44 5.54
N ARG A 88 11.23 -4.58 6.37
CA ARG A 88 10.50 -3.58 7.16
C ARG A 88 9.97 -2.46 6.26
N LEU A 89 10.76 -2.08 5.27
CA LEU A 89 10.33 -1.08 4.29
C LEU A 89 9.24 -1.64 3.40
N ARG A 90 9.38 -2.89 2.92
CA ARG A 90 8.32 -3.55 2.14
C ARG A 90 7.01 -3.60 2.92
N GLU A 91 7.03 -4.09 4.18
CA GLU A 91 5.84 -4.11 5.04
C GLU A 91 5.23 -2.72 5.23
N TYR A 92 6.07 -1.71 5.48
CA TYR A 92 5.62 -0.32 5.64
C TYR A 92 4.93 0.20 4.38
N VAL A 93 5.51 -0.02 3.21
CA VAL A 93 4.95 0.41 1.92
C VAL A 93 3.68 -0.39 1.61
N ARG A 94 3.70 -1.72 1.77
CA ARG A 94 2.57 -2.60 1.56
C ARG A 94 1.34 -2.15 2.33
N VAL A 95 1.47 -2.01 3.66
CA VAL A 95 0.36 -1.60 4.52
C VAL A 95 -0.26 -0.29 4.06
N ASN A 96 0.56 0.68 3.64
CA ASN A 96 0.06 1.98 3.20
C ASN A 96 -0.65 1.90 1.83
N LEU A 97 -0.16 1.10 0.89
CA LEU A 97 -0.79 0.91 -0.42
C LEU A 97 -2.08 0.08 -0.34
N GLU A 98 -2.08 -1.01 0.42
CA GLU A 98 -3.30 -1.81 0.64
C GLU A 98 -4.42 -0.98 1.27
N MET A 99 -4.07 -0.05 2.14
CA MET A 99 -5.04 0.88 2.72
C MET A 99 -5.61 1.90 1.73
N GLU A 100 -4.91 2.17 0.63
CA GLU A 100 -5.41 2.97 -0.49
C GLU A 100 -6.17 2.13 -1.54
N GLY A 101 -6.29 0.81 -1.32
CA GLY A 101 -7.05 -0.09 -2.17
C GLY A 101 -6.25 -0.81 -3.25
N TYR A 102 -4.93 -0.72 -3.23
CA TYR A 102 -4.06 -1.46 -4.15
C TYR A 102 -3.84 -2.89 -3.65
N ALA A 103 -3.76 -3.85 -4.57
CA ALA A 103 -3.22 -5.17 -4.29
C ALA A 103 -1.69 -5.09 -4.31
N VAL A 104 -1.02 -5.72 -3.34
CA VAL A 104 0.44 -5.64 -3.25
C VAL A 104 1.07 -7.02 -3.37
N ARG A 105 2.14 -7.09 -4.16
CA ARG A 105 3.10 -8.19 -4.21
C ARG A 105 4.45 -7.71 -3.73
N GLU A 106 5.20 -8.58 -3.09
CA GLU A 106 6.50 -8.25 -2.52
C GLU A 106 7.57 -9.17 -3.10
N ALA A 107 8.76 -8.61 -3.32
CA ALA A 107 9.97 -9.33 -3.65
C ALA A 107 11.16 -8.77 -2.88
N GLY A 108 12.03 -9.63 -2.35
CA GLY A 108 13.18 -9.23 -1.56
C GLY A 108 14.44 -8.99 -2.38
N ASN A 109 14.39 -9.23 -3.68
CA ASN A 109 15.49 -9.03 -4.62
C ASN A 109 14.98 -8.98 -6.07
N ALA A 110 15.86 -8.62 -6.99
CA ALA A 110 15.50 -8.46 -8.40
C ALA A 110 15.05 -9.77 -9.07
N GLU A 111 15.61 -10.91 -8.70
CA GLU A 111 15.24 -12.21 -9.30
C GLU A 111 13.82 -12.61 -8.88
N GLU A 112 13.50 -12.48 -7.60
CA GLU A 112 12.13 -12.69 -7.12
C GLU A 112 11.14 -11.72 -7.80
N GLY A 113 11.53 -10.43 -7.93
CA GLY A 113 10.72 -9.42 -8.61
C GLY A 113 10.43 -9.78 -10.06
N LEU A 114 11.41 -10.26 -10.80
CA LEU A 114 11.24 -10.70 -12.18
C LEU A 114 10.32 -11.94 -12.28
N ASN A 115 10.39 -12.88 -11.33
CA ASN A 115 9.49 -14.02 -11.29
C ASN A 115 8.04 -13.57 -11.02
N VAL A 116 7.84 -12.65 -10.08
CA VAL A 116 6.50 -12.08 -9.80
C VAL A 116 5.93 -11.37 -11.03
N LEU A 117 6.77 -10.66 -11.81
CA LEU A 117 6.34 -10.03 -13.07
C LEU A 117 5.80 -11.03 -14.09
N GLU A 118 6.40 -12.23 -14.16
CA GLU A 118 5.94 -13.30 -15.06
C GLU A 118 4.62 -13.95 -14.59
N GLU A 119 4.42 -14.05 -13.26
CA GLU A 119 3.27 -14.73 -12.66
C GLU A 119 2.03 -13.83 -12.51
N ALA A 120 2.23 -12.58 -12.14
CA ALA A 120 1.16 -11.70 -11.64
C ALA A 120 0.87 -10.47 -12.51
N SER A 121 1.72 -10.17 -13.51
CA SER A 121 1.57 -8.99 -14.38
C SER A 121 1.13 -7.72 -13.62
N PRO A 122 1.96 -7.18 -12.73
CA PRO A 122 1.59 -6.01 -11.94
C PRO A 122 1.37 -4.78 -12.82
N ASP A 123 0.50 -3.88 -12.34
CA ASP A 123 0.17 -2.63 -13.03
C ASP A 123 1.21 -1.53 -12.76
N LEU A 124 2.03 -1.69 -11.71
CA LEU A 124 3.11 -0.77 -11.34
C LEU A 124 4.19 -1.51 -10.53
N VAL A 125 5.43 -1.11 -10.72
CA VAL A 125 6.57 -1.60 -9.92
C VAL A 125 7.17 -0.47 -9.11
N LEU A 126 7.32 -0.69 -7.82
CA LEU A 126 8.14 0.11 -6.92
C LEU A 126 9.47 -0.62 -6.72
N LEU A 127 10.57 0.00 -7.15
CA LEU A 127 11.85 -0.67 -7.28
C LEU A 127 12.97 0.07 -6.56
N ASP A 128 13.58 -0.58 -5.57
CA ASP A 128 14.79 -0.04 -4.96
C ASP A 128 15.97 -0.11 -5.93
N VAL A 129 16.74 0.98 -5.95
CA VAL A 129 17.98 1.05 -6.72
C VAL A 129 19.07 0.19 -6.08
N MET A 130 19.17 0.23 -4.75
CA MET A 130 20.30 -0.32 -4.00
C MET A 130 19.96 -1.68 -3.39
N MET A 131 20.04 -2.73 -4.18
CA MET A 131 19.85 -4.10 -3.72
C MET A 131 21.12 -4.94 -3.89
N PRO A 132 21.37 -5.93 -3.01
CA PRO A 132 22.45 -6.88 -3.18
C PRO A 132 22.30 -7.74 -4.44
N GLY A 133 23.41 -7.99 -5.12
CA GLY A 133 23.43 -8.80 -6.34
C GLY A 133 23.03 -8.03 -7.59
N VAL A 134 21.84 -8.28 -8.11
CA VAL A 134 21.29 -7.51 -9.24
C VAL A 134 20.65 -6.24 -8.69
N ASP A 135 21.21 -5.08 -9.07
CA ASP A 135 20.69 -3.79 -8.65
C ASP A 135 19.38 -3.41 -9.38
N GLY A 136 18.72 -2.35 -8.88
CA GLY A 136 17.44 -1.91 -9.45
C GLY A 136 17.55 -1.40 -10.88
N TRP A 137 18.68 -0.84 -11.28
CA TRP A 137 18.89 -0.37 -12.65
C TRP A 137 18.93 -1.53 -13.65
N GLU A 138 19.63 -2.59 -13.29
CA GLU A 138 19.69 -3.79 -14.11
C GLU A 138 18.32 -4.49 -14.17
N MET A 139 17.57 -4.51 -13.05
CA MET A 139 16.20 -5.02 -13.06
C MET A 139 15.29 -4.17 -13.97
N LEU A 140 15.34 -2.84 -13.88
CA LEU A 140 14.57 -1.93 -14.75
C LEU A 140 14.86 -2.23 -16.23
N ARG A 141 16.14 -2.39 -16.60
CA ARG A 141 16.54 -2.76 -17.97
C ARG A 141 15.89 -4.08 -18.40
N ARG A 142 15.92 -5.10 -17.57
CA ARG A 142 15.32 -6.41 -17.89
C ARG A 142 13.79 -6.35 -18.00
N VAL A 143 13.13 -5.56 -17.17
CA VAL A 143 11.68 -5.33 -17.29
C VAL A 143 11.35 -4.70 -18.65
N GLN A 144 12.10 -3.67 -19.05
CA GLN A 144 11.89 -2.99 -20.33
C GLN A 144 12.20 -3.87 -21.54
N GLU A 145 13.23 -4.71 -21.47
CA GLU A 145 13.56 -5.66 -22.54
C GLU A 145 12.46 -6.73 -22.75
N ARG A 146 11.81 -7.13 -21.67
CA ARG A 146 10.77 -8.18 -21.73
C ARG A 146 9.38 -7.64 -22.09
N HIS A 147 9.03 -6.48 -21.57
CA HIS A 147 7.66 -5.94 -21.67
C HIS A 147 7.57 -4.69 -22.57
N GLY A 148 8.68 -4.07 -22.88
CA GLY A 148 8.74 -2.78 -23.58
C GLY A 148 8.90 -1.61 -22.60
N VAL A 149 9.50 -0.52 -23.08
CA VAL A 149 9.71 0.70 -22.29
C VAL A 149 8.34 1.31 -21.94
N GLY A 150 8.06 1.52 -20.66
CA GLY A 150 6.82 2.13 -20.20
C GLY A 150 5.57 1.24 -20.27
N ALA A 151 5.68 -0.02 -20.69
CA ALA A 151 4.55 -0.95 -20.70
C ALA A 151 4.05 -1.24 -19.27
N ILE A 152 4.98 -1.36 -18.32
CA ILE A 152 4.70 -1.41 -16.89
C ILE A 152 5.40 -0.19 -16.29
N PRO A 153 4.68 0.77 -15.68
CA PRO A 153 5.28 1.92 -15.04
C PRO A 153 6.15 1.49 -13.86
N VAL A 154 7.33 2.10 -13.74
CA VAL A 154 8.29 1.85 -12.67
C VAL A 154 8.58 3.14 -11.93
N ILE A 155 8.40 3.14 -10.61
CA ILE A 155 8.88 4.18 -9.71
C ILE A 155 10.14 3.64 -9.03
N MET A 156 11.26 4.30 -9.26
CA MET A 156 12.51 3.99 -8.55
C MET A 156 12.53 4.65 -7.19
N PHE A 157 13.12 4.01 -6.20
CA PHE A 157 13.40 4.66 -4.92
C PHE A 157 14.80 4.33 -4.42
N SER A 158 15.47 5.32 -3.82
CA SER A 158 16.86 5.16 -3.40
C SER A 158 17.21 6.05 -2.22
N GLY A 159 18.18 5.62 -1.43
CA GLY A 159 18.80 6.43 -0.37
C GLY A 159 19.72 7.55 -0.88
N LYS A 160 20.03 7.59 -2.16
CA LYS A 160 20.74 8.72 -2.76
C LYS A 160 19.72 9.79 -3.15
N ILE A 161 19.71 10.87 -2.39
CA ILE A 161 18.92 12.06 -2.69
C ILE A 161 19.75 12.91 -3.64
N GLU A 162 19.41 12.90 -4.92
CA GLU A 162 19.98 13.88 -5.84
C GLU A 162 18.96 14.14 -6.95
N GLU A 163 18.81 15.40 -7.32
CA GLU A 163 18.11 15.79 -8.55
C GLU A 163 18.63 14.98 -9.75
N GLU A 164 19.94 14.70 -9.76
CA GLU A 164 20.61 13.84 -10.74
C GLU A 164 20.04 12.42 -10.79
N ALA A 165 19.59 11.85 -9.65
CA ALA A 165 19.02 10.50 -9.61
C ALA A 165 17.62 10.43 -10.24
N ALA A 166 16.82 11.49 -10.12
CA ALA A 166 15.52 11.58 -10.78
C ALA A 166 15.67 11.71 -12.30
N ASP A 167 16.61 12.54 -12.74
CA ASP A 167 16.94 12.71 -14.17
C ASP A 167 17.54 11.42 -14.75
N GLU A 168 18.39 10.73 -13.99
CA GLU A 168 18.93 9.42 -14.37
C GLU A 168 17.78 8.39 -14.50
N ALA A 169 16.87 8.33 -13.54
CA ALA A 169 15.71 7.43 -13.58
C ALA A 169 14.84 7.68 -14.82
N ALA A 170 14.52 8.95 -15.09
CA ALA A 170 13.75 9.33 -16.27
C ALA A 170 14.50 9.00 -17.58
N SER A 171 15.80 9.27 -17.66
CA SER A 171 16.62 8.96 -18.83
C SER A 171 16.72 7.46 -19.11
N ARG A 172 16.62 6.64 -18.07
CA ARG A 172 16.58 5.17 -18.15
C ARG A 172 15.18 4.62 -18.34
N GLY A 173 14.14 5.50 -18.47
CA GLY A 173 12.76 5.11 -18.77
C GLY A 173 11.94 4.71 -17.56
N ALA A 174 12.32 5.08 -16.33
CA ALA A 174 11.45 5.04 -15.17
C ALA A 174 10.45 6.20 -15.24
N GLN A 175 9.22 5.98 -14.72
CA GLN A 175 8.13 6.96 -14.74
C GLN A 175 8.06 7.80 -13.47
N GLY A 176 8.80 7.41 -12.43
CA GLY A 176 8.88 8.14 -11.17
C GLY A 176 10.14 7.84 -10.38
N PHE A 177 10.44 8.74 -9.45
CA PHE A 177 11.54 8.58 -8.50
C PHE A 177 11.16 9.15 -7.14
N VAL A 178 11.54 8.44 -6.07
CA VAL A 178 11.32 8.86 -4.68
C VAL A 178 12.60 8.66 -3.89
N GLY A 179 13.15 9.74 -3.32
CA GLY A 179 14.33 9.68 -2.45
C GLY A 179 14.02 9.15 -1.07
N LYS A 180 14.79 8.19 -0.55
CA LYS A 180 14.74 7.75 0.87
C LYS A 180 15.49 8.75 1.76
N PRO A 181 14.98 9.18 2.94
CA PRO A 181 13.72 8.75 3.53
C PRO A 181 12.51 9.47 2.93
N PHE A 182 11.43 8.74 2.67
CA PHE A 182 10.19 9.28 2.16
C PHE A 182 9.03 9.12 3.15
N SER A 183 8.01 9.96 3.01
CA SER A 183 6.74 9.75 3.68
C SER A 183 5.85 8.80 2.88
N PRO A 184 4.92 8.05 3.53
CA PRO A 184 3.96 7.23 2.80
C PRO A 184 3.18 8.05 1.76
N GLN A 185 2.85 9.29 2.09
CA GLN A 185 2.07 10.16 1.23
C GLN A 185 2.78 10.46 -0.09
N GLN A 186 4.10 10.72 -0.07
CA GLN A 186 4.87 10.94 -1.30
C GLN A 186 4.81 9.74 -2.25
N LEU A 187 4.92 8.52 -1.70
CA LEU A 187 4.85 7.31 -2.49
C LEU A 187 3.43 7.05 -3.03
N ILE A 188 2.42 7.25 -2.17
CA ILE A 188 1.01 7.13 -2.55
C ILE A 188 0.65 8.12 -3.66
N ASP A 189 1.07 9.39 -3.54
CA ASP A 189 0.78 10.42 -4.52
C ASP A 189 1.40 10.09 -5.88
N GLN A 190 2.64 9.61 -5.90
CA GLN A 190 3.29 9.14 -7.13
C GLN A 190 2.58 7.90 -7.71
N THR A 191 2.20 6.96 -6.87
CA THR A 191 1.45 5.77 -7.30
C THR A 191 0.12 6.16 -7.94
N LYS A 192 -0.64 7.07 -7.33
CA LYS A 192 -1.92 7.57 -7.85
C LYS A 192 -1.81 8.36 -9.16
N GLN A 193 -0.68 9.00 -9.40
CA GLN A 193 -0.43 9.70 -10.68
C GLN A 193 -0.31 8.71 -11.84
N LEU A 194 0.25 7.52 -11.58
CA LEU A 194 0.48 6.49 -12.60
C LEU A 194 -0.65 5.46 -12.65
N LEU A 195 -1.29 5.19 -11.52
CA LEU A 195 -2.44 4.30 -11.38
C LEU A 195 -3.60 5.04 -10.72
N PRO A 196 -4.36 5.83 -11.46
CA PRO A 196 -5.58 6.44 -10.92
C PRO A 196 -6.59 5.34 -10.57
N ASN A 197 -7.09 5.38 -9.33
CA ASN A 197 -8.18 4.50 -8.85
C ASN A 197 -9.52 4.94 -9.40
#